data_5c51498680dfba1c9627d5202912f1ef
#
_entry.id   5c51498680dfba1c9627d5202912f1ef
#
_cell.length_a   1.000
_cell.length_b   1.000
_cell.length_c   1.000
_cell.angle_alpha   90.00
_cell.angle_beta   90.00
_cell.angle_gamma   90.00
#
_symmetry.space_group_name_H-M   'P 1'
#
loop_
_entity.id
_entity.type
_entity.pdbx_description
1 polymer ?
#
loop_
_entity_poly.entity_id
_entity_poly.type
_entity_poly.pdbx_seq_one_letter_code
_entity_poly.pdbx_strand_id
1 'polypeptide(L)'
;MFLRNQFKSVGMFKLPLVKRQEISLEDVSLIGYDKVNQSNDYKSIVHFFLDDYKFESIYNNPEKKIEALRQFKAVLTPDFSMFVEMPVALQLFATFKNRWVGAYLQEQGIKVIPTVRWGDLTSFNFCFDGIEKGSIVAVSTIGVKKQKSHFMLGYNEMLSRIKPSKIICYGKPFDEMKGDIIKVDYAKTNNLQKSNSGLYIKTFYGYVERTLSKKGGGSASGQNSGNPEPEQTWAPKNEEAERFLGKPGEIKETFDKNGERRITKIGENGKAVKERHYSDHKKGHKHSNPHDHNIDWSNGHPNLSSPINYSKDNINQRRY
;
A
#
# COMPACT_ATOMS: atom_id res chain seq x y z
N MET A 1 14.93 -15.46 -21.23
CA MET A 1 14.95 -14.54 -20.06
C MET A 1 15.05 -13.12 -20.57
N PHE A 2 14.04 -12.28 -20.36
CA PHE A 2 14.11 -10.88 -20.78
C PHE A 2 14.97 -10.12 -19.78
N LEU A 3 16.11 -9.58 -20.24
CA LEU A 3 16.98 -8.73 -19.39
C LEU A 3 16.33 -7.41 -18.99
N ARG A 4 15.30 -7.00 -19.73
CA ARG A 4 14.51 -5.77 -19.49
C ARG A 4 15.35 -4.48 -19.40
N ASN A 5 16.48 -4.46 -20.09
CA ASN A 5 17.43 -3.34 -20.14
C ASN A 5 17.47 -2.61 -21.49
N GLN A 6 16.48 -2.84 -22.37
CA GLN A 6 16.42 -2.30 -23.74
C GLN A 6 16.11 -0.81 -23.81
N PHE A 7 15.56 -0.22 -22.73
CA PHE A 7 15.16 1.18 -22.75
C PHE A 7 16.27 2.11 -22.24
N LYS A 8 16.27 3.36 -22.74
CA LYS A 8 17.06 4.44 -22.14
C LYS A 8 16.72 4.52 -20.65
N SER A 9 17.73 4.49 -19.81
CA SER A 9 17.58 4.50 -18.36
C SER A 9 18.27 5.71 -17.73
N VAL A 10 17.81 6.10 -16.54
CA VAL A 10 18.33 7.24 -15.77
C VAL A 10 18.53 6.87 -14.30
N GLY A 11 19.28 7.71 -13.58
CA GLY A 11 19.57 7.57 -12.18
C GLY A 11 20.55 6.44 -11.86
N MET A 12 20.91 6.34 -10.60
CA MET A 12 21.85 5.33 -10.09
C MET A 12 21.35 3.90 -10.31
N PHE A 13 20.04 3.71 -10.23
CA PHE A 13 19.38 2.40 -10.33
C PHE A 13 18.98 2.02 -11.77
N LYS A 14 19.41 2.81 -12.77
CA LYS A 14 19.13 2.54 -14.19
C LYS A 14 17.64 2.31 -14.47
N LEU A 15 16.76 3.17 -13.91
CA LEU A 15 15.33 3.08 -14.14
C LEU A 15 14.99 3.49 -15.57
N PRO A 16 14.14 2.74 -16.30
CA PRO A 16 13.70 3.10 -17.65
C PRO A 16 13.03 4.48 -17.66
N LEU A 17 13.30 5.27 -18.70
CA LEU A 17 12.75 6.61 -18.85
C LEU A 17 11.38 6.56 -19.53
N VAL A 18 10.35 6.98 -18.83
CA VAL A 18 9.03 7.31 -19.39
C VAL A 18 9.09 8.78 -19.86
N LYS A 19 9.00 8.96 -21.18
CA LYS A 19 9.10 10.28 -21.82
C LYS A 19 7.84 11.10 -21.60
N ARG A 20 8.00 12.41 -21.53
CA ARG A 20 6.89 13.36 -21.54
C ARG A 20 6.10 13.23 -22.86
N GLN A 21 4.78 13.26 -22.75
CA GLN A 21 3.87 13.24 -23.89
C GLN A 21 2.77 14.27 -23.71
N GLU A 22 2.38 14.89 -24.83
CA GLU A 22 1.25 15.81 -24.87
C GLU A 22 -0.04 15.00 -24.98
N ILE A 23 -0.92 15.14 -23.98
CA ILE A 23 -2.21 14.46 -23.88
C ILE A 23 -3.26 15.48 -23.46
N SER A 24 -4.33 15.61 -24.26
CA SER A 24 -5.48 16.43 -23.85
C SER A 24 -6.13 15.83 -22.62
N LEU A 25 -6.36 16.64 -21.61
CA LEU A 25 -7.03 16.27 -20.37
C LEU A 25 -8.40 16.94 -20.23
N GLU A 26 -9.03 17.25 -21.35
CA GLU A 26 -10.46 17.61 -21.38
C GLU A 26 -11.29 16.37 -21.04
N ASP A 27 -12.27 16.53 -20.17
CA ASP A 27 -13.21 15.48 -19.75
C ASP A 27 -12.54 14.17 -19.33
N VAL A 28 -11.59 14.27 -18.36
CA VAL A 28 -10.84 13.10 -17.88
C VAL A 28 -11.77 12.11 -17.19
N SER A 29 -11.89 10.93 -17.77
CA SER A 29 -12.48 9.75 -17.15
C SER A 29 -11.44 8.65 -17.03
N LEU A 30 -11.52 7.85 -15.96
CA LEU A 30 -10.62 6.72 -15.74
C LEU A 30 -11.40 5.40 -15.79
N ILE A 31 -10.79 4.38 -16.38
CA ILE A 31 -11.31 3.01 -16.40
C ILE A 31 -10.26 2.05 -15.84
N GLY A 32 -10.70 1.09 -15.01
CA GLY A 32 -9.79 0.08 -14.46
C GLY A 32 -9.25 -0.87 -15.52
N TYR A 33 -7.98 -1.19 -15.45
CA TYR A 33 -7.34 -2.18 -16.33
C TYR A 33 -8.07 -3.53 -16.37
N ASP A 34 -8.71 -3.93 -15.28
CA ASP A 34 -9.50 -5.16 -15.19
C ASP A 34 -10.78 -5.13 -16.04
N LYS A 35 -11.19 -3.96 -16.53
CA LYS A 35 -12.38 -3.74 -17.37
C LYS A 35 -12.07 -3.45 -18.84
N VAL A 36 -10.80 -3.38 -19.23
CA VAL A 36 -10.36 -2.99 -20.58
C VAL A 36 -11.01 -3.82 -21.68
N ASN A 37 -11.16 -5.14 -21.49
CA ASN A 37 -11.74 -6.03 -22.49
C ASN A 37 -13.28 -5.95 -22.57
N GLN A 38 -13.94 -5.25 -21.65
CA GLN A 38 -15.40 -5.17 -21.54
C GLN A 38 -15.94 -3.76 -21.85
N SER A 39 -15.05 -2.81 -22.07
CA SER A 39 -15.42 -1.41 -22.26
C SER A 39 -15.27 -0.99 -23.71
N ASN A 40 -16.25 -0.19 -24.16
CA ASN A 40 -16.21 0.52 -25.43
C ASN A 40 -15.99 2.03 -25.22
N ASP A 41 -15.67 2.48 -24.00
CA ASP A 41 -15.37 3.89 -23.71
C ASP A 41 -13.89 4.20 -23.95
N TYR A 42 -13.50 4.26 -25.18
CA TYR A 42 -12.12 4.52 -25.61
C TYR A 42 -11.64 5.96 -25.36
N LYS A 43 -12.54 6.87 -24.96
CA LYS A 43 -12.18 8.24 -24.53
C LYS A 43 -11.58 8.25 -23.14
N SER A 44 -11.78 7.19 -22.36
CA SER A 44 -11.23 7.03 -21.01
C SER A 44 -9.73 6.76 -21.02
N ILE A 45 -9.09 7.06 -19.89
CA ILE A 45 -7.69 6.73 -19.59
C ILE A 45 -7.67 5.46 -18.72
N VAL A 46 -6.90 4.45 -19.10
CA VAL A 46 -6.78 3.21 -18.33
C VAL A 46 -5.94 3.44 -17.09
N HIS A 47 -6.43 3.03 -15.92
CA HIS A 47 -5.71 3.11 -14.66
C HIS A 47 -5.44 1.76 -14.01
N PHE A 48 -4.43 1.71 -13.13
CA PHE A 48 -4.01 0.54 -12.37
C PHE A 48 -4.13 0.74 -10.85
N PHE A 49 -4.96 1.67 -10.39
CA PHE A 49 -5.28 1.82 -8.96
C PHE A 49 -6.18 0.67 -8.50
N LEU A 50 -5.63 -0.53 -8.54
CA LEU A 50 -6.25 -1.83 -8.31
C LEU A 50 -5.30 -2.68 -7.47
N ASP A 51 -5.74 -3.87 -7.06
CA ASP A 51 -4.86 -4.84 -6.42
C ASP A 51 -3.85 -5.39 -7.45
N ASP A 52 -2.57 -5.53 -7.08
CA ASP A 52 -1.47 -5.91 -7.98
C ASP A 52 -1.75 -7.19 -8.79
N TYR A 53 -2.38 -8.22 -8.17
CA TYR A 53 -2.70 -9.48 -8.84
C TYR A 53 -3.63 -9.33 -10.05
N LYS A 54 -4.39 -8.23 -10.15
CA LYS A 54 -5.29 -7.97 -11.28
C LYS A 54 -4.55 -7.49 -12.52
N PHE A 55 -3.35 -6.95 -12.36
CA PHE A 55 -2.59 -6.38 -13.47
C PHE A 55 -1.12 -6.82 -13.52
N GLU A 56 -0.65 -7.70 -12.65
CA GLU A 56 0.75 -8.15 -12.68
C GLU A 56 1.15 -8.77 -14.05
N SER A 57 0.17 -9.34 -14.76
CA SER A 57 0.36 -9.87 -16.11
C SER A 57 0.86 -8.84 -17.12
N ILE A 58 0.61 -7.53 -16.92
CA ILE A 58 1.10 -6.47 -17.84
C ILE A 58 2.64 -6.35 -17.81
N TYR A 59 3.26 -6.69 -16.69
CA TYR A 59 4.71 -6.74 -16.60
C TYR A 59 5.25 -8.07 -17.11
N ASN A 60 4.58 -9.19 -16.84
CA ASN A 60 5.06 -10.53 -17.19
C ASN A 60 4.88 -10.86 -18.69
N ASN A 61 3.74 -10.44 -19.27
CA ASN A 61 3.36 -10.72 -20.67
C ASN A 61 2.70 -9.46 -21.29
N PRO A 62 3.44 -8.35 -21.44
CA PRO A 62 2.86 -7.08 -21.85
C PRO A 62 2.22 -7.12 -23.24
N GLU A 63 2.78 -7.92 -24.15
CA GLU A 63 2.33 -8.06 -25.54
C GLU A 63 0.86 -8.48 -25.65
N LYS A 64 0.34 -9.26 -24.70
CA LYS A 64 -1.04 -9.78 -24.73
C LYS A 64 -2.12 -8.71 -24.61
N LYS A 65 -1.75 -7.49 -24.20
CA LYS A 65 -2.72 -6.41 -23.92
C LYS A 65 -2.55 -5.18 -24.81
N ILE A 66 -1.53 -5.16 -25.67
CA ILE A 66 -1.20 -3.99 -26.49
C ILE A 66 -2.38 -3.57 -27.37
N GLU A 67 -2.98 -4.49 -28.10
CA GLU A 67 -4.08 -4.18 -29.02
C GLU A 67 -5.31 -3.61 -28.29
N ALA A 68 -5.63 -4.14 -27.12
CA ALA A 68 -6.72 -3.62 -26.29
C ALA A 68 -6.40 -2.24 -25.72
N LEU A 69 -5.18 -2.03 -25.20
CA LEU A 69 -4.77 -0.76 -24.60
C LEU A 69 -4.61 0.37 -25.62
N ARG A 70 -4.22 0.05 -26.85
CA ARG A 70 -4.03 1.01 -27.96
C ARG A 70 -5.30 1.77 -28.32
N GLN A 71 -6.46 1.20 -28.03
CA GLN A 71 -7.75 1.80 -28.34
C GLN A 71 -8.10 2.98 -27.41
N PHE A 72 -7.53 3.03 -26.23
CA PHE A 72 -7.85 4.03 -25.22
C PHE A 72 -7.07 5.33 -25.42
N LYS A 73 -7.64 6.44 -24.92
CA LYS A 73 -7.05 7.79 -25.01
C LYS A 73 -5.61 7.84 -24.49
N ALA A 74 -5.35 7.18 -23.36
CA ALA A 74 -4.03 7.02 -22.76
C ALA A 74 -4.08 5.88 -21.72
N VAL A 75 -2.91 5.51 -21.21
CA VAL A 75 -2.75 4.48 -20.19
C VAL A 75 -1.87 5.04 -19.07
N LEU A 76 -2.29 4.93 -17.81
CA LEU A 76 -1.42 5.19 -16.66
C LEU A 76 -0.38 4.07 -16.56
N THR A 77 0.81 4.35 -16.01
CA THR A 77 1.72 3.26 -15.65
C THR A 77 1.18 2.46 -14.46
N PRO A 78 1.48 1.14 -14.38
CA PRO A 78 0.97 0.29 -13.31
C PRO A 78 1.33 0.78 -11.91
N ASP A 79 0.34 0.88 -11.01
CA ASP A 79 0.50 1.31 -9.64
C ASP A 79 0.89 0.14 -8.73
N PHE A 80 2.07 -0.47 -8.98
CA PHE A 80 2.58 -1.53 -8.11
C PHE A 80 2.72 -1.06 -6.68
N SER A 81 2.25 -1.88 -5.75
CA SER A 81 2.18 -1.54 -4.33
C SER A 81 3.56 -1.25 -3.73
N MET A 82 3.64 -0.15 -2.99
CA MET A 82 4.77 0.24 -2.18
C MET A 82 4.27 0.66 -0.79
N PHE A 83 4.86 0.10 0.25
CA PHE A 83 4.51 0.36 1.64
C PHE A 83 5.73 0.83 2.42
N VAL A 84 5.51 1.56 3.49
CA VAL A 84 6.59 2.11 4.34
C VAL A 84 7.45 1.00 4.92
N GLU A 85 6.85 -0.14 5.31
CA GLU A 85 7.55 -1.28 5.90
C GLU A 85 8.09 -2.27 4.86
N MET A 86 7.85 -2.02 3.57
CA MET A 86 8.33 -2.91 2.51
C MET A 86 9.86 -2.81 2.39
N PRO A 87 10.57 -3.94 2.26
CA PRO A 87 12.01 -3.91 1.98
C PRO A 87 12.35 -3.03 0.78
N VAL A 88 13.36 -2.17 0.91
CA VAL A 88 13.76 -1.18 -0.12
C VAL A 88 13.98 -1.82 -1.50
N ALA A 89 14.53 -3.04 -1.52
CA ALA A 89 14.71 -3.80 -2.77
C ALA A 89 13.39 -4.06 -3.50
N LEU A 90 12.30 -4.35 -2.76
CA LEU A 90 10.98 -4.56 -3.35
C LEU A 90 10.34 -3.25 -3.79
N GLN A 91 10.54 -2.16 -3.02
CA GLN A 91 10.09 -0.82 -3.42
C GLN A 91 10.78 -0.38 -4.71
N LEU A 92 12.09 -0.59 -4.83
CA LEU A 92 12.86 -0.31 -6.03
C LEU A 92 12.36 -1.17 -7.20
N PHE A 93 12.09 -2.45 -6.98
CA PHE A 93 11.57 -3.33 -8.02
C PHE A 93 10.16 -2.95 -8.47
N ALA A 94 9.27 -2.53 -7.56
CA ALA A 94 7.96 -1.98 -7.91
C ALA A 94 8.10 -0.73 -8.80
N THR A 95 9.02 0.19 -8.45
CA THR A 95 9.33 1.37 -9.26
C THR A 95 9.88 0.96 -10.64
N PHE A 96 10.80 0.00 -10.68
CA PHE A 96 11.35 -0.49 -11.95
C PHE A 96 10.25 -1.06 -12.86
N LYS A 97 9.38 -1.93 -12.33
CA LYS A 97 8.25 -2.51 -13.08
C LYS A 97 7.35 -1.41 -13.67
N ASN A 98 7.00 -0.42 -12.86
CA ASN A 98 6.18 0.72 -13.28
C ASN A 98 6.83 1.46 -14.48
N ARG A 99 8.10 1.82 -14.37
CA ARG A 99 8.85 2.55 -15.43
C ARG A 99 9.06 1.71 -16.66
N TRP A 100 9.38 0.44 -16.48
CA TRP A 100 9.61 -0.48 -17.60
C TRP A 100 8.35 -0.66 -18.45
N VAL A 101 7.19 -0.90 -17.80
CA VAL A 101 5.91 -1.02 -18.52
C VAL A 101 5.58 0.30 -19.22
N GLY A 102 5.79 1.45 -18.57
CA GLY A 102 5.56 2.76 -19.18
C GLY A 102 6.38 2.95 -20.45
N ALA A 103 7.68 2.69 -20.40
CA ALA A 103 8.57 2.80 -21.56
C ALA A 103 8.19 1.80 -22.67
N TYR A 104 7.82 0.57 -22.30
CA TYR A 104 7.37 -0.44 -23.25
C TYR A 104 6.10 -0.01 -23.98
N LEU A 105 5.09 0.47 -23.26
CA LEU A 105 3.84 0.95 -23.88
C LEU A 105 4.09 2.15 -24.81
N GLN A 106 5.00 3.06 -24.45
CA GLN A 106 5.39 4.17 -25.31
C GLN A 106 6.08 3.70 -26.60
N GLU A 107 6.93 2.67 -26.53
CA GLU A 107 7.55 2.06 -27.71
C GLU A 107 6.51 1.43 -28.64
N GLN A 108 5.40 0.92 -28.08
CA GLN A 108 4.27 0.40 -28.85
C GLN A 108 3.33 1.49 -29.40
N GLY A 109 3.69 2.78 -29.25
CA GLY A 109 2.91 3.92 -29.75
C GLY A 109 1.70 4.30 -28.89
N ILE A 110 1.60 3.73 -27.66
CA ILE A 110 0.53 4.07 -26.72
C ILE A 110 0.89 5.32 -25.94
N LYS A 111 -0.08 6.23 -25.76
CA LYS A 111 0.10 7.41 -24.90
C LYS A 111 0.10 6.99 -23.43
N VAL A 112 1.13 7.40 -22.69
CA VAL A 112 1.35 6.96 -21.31
C VAL A 112 1.48 8.14 -20.37
N ILE A 113 0.82 8.06 -19.22
CA ILE A 113 0.93 8.99 -18.10
C ILE A 113 1.56 8.25 -16.92
N PRO A 114 2.73 8.68 -16.41
CA PRO A 114 3.34 8.05 -15.25
C PRO A 114 2.46 8.14 -13.98
N THR A 115 2.20 7.01 -13.34
CA THR A 115 1.74 6.96 -11.95
C THR A 115 2.95 7.11 -11.04
N VAL A 116 2.86 8.03 -10.08
CA VAL A 116 3.93 8.28 -9.11
C VAL A 116 3.50 7.74 -7.77
N ARG A 117 4.34 6.88 -7.20
CA ARG A 117 4.13 6.28 -5.88
C ARG A 117 5.44 6.24 -5.12
N TRP A 118 5.36 6.31 -3.81
CA TRP A 118 6.49 6.25 -2.88
C TRP A 118 6.13 5.41 -1.65
N GLY A 119 7.14 4.81 -1.04
CA GLY A 119 7.06 4.10 0.22
C GLY A 119 7.62 4.94 1.35
N ASP A 120 8.69 4.47 2.02
CA ASP A 120 9.40 5.23 3.05
C ASP A 120 10.30 6.34 2.46
N LEU A 121 10.97 7.12 3.32
CA LEU A 121 11.87 8.20 2.90
C LEU A 121 13.05 7.68 2.06
N THR A 122 13.46 6.43 2.24
CA THR A 122 14.54 5.82 1.47
C THR A 122 14.13 5.67 0.00
N SER A 123 12.85 5.42 -0.27
CA SER A 123 12.33 5.33 -1.63
C SER A 123 12.48 6.61 -2.44
N PHE A 124 12.62 7.77 -1.77
CA PHE A 124 12.81 9.05 -2.45
C PHE A 124 14.12 9.11 -3.26
N ASN A 125 15.08 8.22 -2.97
CA ASN A 125 16.30 8.11 -3.74
C ASN A 125 16.09 7.55 -5.16
N PHE A 126 14.90 7.00 -5.46
CA PHE A 126 14.63 6.37 -6.75
C PHE A 126 13.20 6.53 -7.27
N CYS A 127 12.17 6.66 -6.41
CA CYS A 127 10.78 6.57 -6.85
C CYS A 127 10.32 7.73 -7.77
N PHE A 128 11.07 8.81 -7.84
CA PHE A 128 10.84 9.93 -8.77
C PHE A 128 11.69 9.87 -10.03
N ASP A 129 12.69 8.99 -10.09
CA ASP A 129 13.51 8.77 -11.26
C ASP A 129 12.72 8.03 -12.37
N GLY A 130 13.21 8.15 -13.61
CA GLY A 130 12.56 7.51 -14.76
C GLY A 130 11.29 8.21 -15.23
N ILE A 131 11.01 9.43 -14.78
CA ILE A 131 9.94 10.30 -15.28
C ILE A 131 10.56 11.58 -15.81
N GLU A 132 10.26 11.91 -17.05
CA GLU A 132 10.76 13.16 -17.65
C GLU A 132 10.11 14.38 -16.99
N LYS A 133 10.91 15.43 -16.71
CA LYS A 133 10.42 16.65 -16.07
C LYS A 133 9.33 17.32 -16.93
N GLY A 134 8.34 17.89 -16.27
CA GLY A 134 7.20 18.53 -16.94
C GLY A 134 6.15 17.53 -17.46
N SER A 135 6.28 16.24 -17.17
CA SER A 135 5.26 15.25 -17.52
C SER A 135 3.93 15.53 -16.82
N ILE A 136 2.83 15.15 -17.47
CA ILE A 136 1.58 14.87 -16.75
C ILE A 136 1.81 13.64 -15.89
N VAL A 137 1.37 13.65 -14.64
CA VAL A 137 1.50 12.50 -13.72
C VAL A 137 0.17 12.14 -13.07
N ALA A 138 0.07 10.95 -12.55
CA ALA A 138 -1.07 10.51 -11.76
C ALA A 138 -0.64 10.09 -10.35
N VAL A 139 -1.48 10.42 -9.36
CA VAL A 139 -1.34 10.01 -7.96
C VAL A 139 -2.68 9.53 -7.41
N SER A 140 -2.67 8.75 -6.33
CA SER A 140 -3.90 8.34 -5.64
C SER A 140 -3.87 8.78 -4.18
N THR A 141 -4.99 9.36 -3.71
CA THR A 141 -5.23 9.64 -2.29
C THR A 141 -6.08 8.58 -1.61
N ILE A 142 -6.45 7.51 -2.35
CA ILE A 142 -7.20 6.39 -1.79
C ILE A 142 -6.32 5.59 -0.84
N GLY A 143 -6.82 5.37 0.37
CA GLY A 143 -6.10 4.59 1.39
C GLY A 143 -5.07 5.35 2.23
N VAL A 144 -4.69 6.59 1.84
CA VAL A 144 -3.59 7.33 2.51
C VAL A 144 -4.05 8.36 3.55
N LYS A 145 -5.35 8.45 3.85
CA LYS A 145 -5.88 9.46 4.79
C LYS A 145 -5.24 9.41 6.18
N LYS A 146 -4.97 8.21 6.69
CA LYS A 146 -4.33 8.01 7.99
C LYS A 146 -2.83 8.35 7.99
N GLN A 147 -2.21 8.41 6.82
CA GLN A 147 -0.79 8.70 6.60
C GLN A 147 -0.59 9.98 5.80
N LYS A 148 -1.53 10.94 5.92
CA LYS A 148 -1.53 12.19 5.15
C LYS A 148 -0.19 12.93 5.22
N SER A 149 0.41 13.06 6.40
CA SER A 149 1.70 13.77 6.57
C SER A 149 2.80 13.11 5.76
N HIS A 150 2.89 11.78 5.80
CA HIS A 150 3.86 11.03 5.00
C HIS A 150 3.59 11.17 3.50
N PHE A 151 2.32 11.06 3.09
CA PHE A 151 1.93 11.30 1.70
C PHE A 151 2.36 12.69 1.22
N MET A 152 2.14 13.74 2.01
CA MET A 152 2.48 15.11 1.66
C MET A 152 3.99 15.36 1.55
N LEU A 153 4.83 14.64 2.33
CA LEU A 153 6.29 14.69 2.16
C LEU A 153 6.69 14.22 0.76
N GLY A 154 6.23 13.04 0.34
CA GLY A 154 6.54 12.52 -0.99
C GLY A 154 5.89 13.31 -2.12
N TYR A 155 4.68 13.85 -1.90
CA TYR A 155 4.01 14.71 -2.85
C TYR A 155 4.82 15.99 -3.14
N ASN A 156 5.32 16.66 -2.11
CA ASN A 156 6.15 17.86 -2.26
C ASN A 156 7.48 17.54 -2.93
N GLU A 157 8.08 16.39 -2.64
CA GLU A 157 9.29 15.93 -3.28
C GLU A 157 9.06 15.63 -4.77
N MET A 158 7.93 15.01 -5.11
CA MET A 158 7.50 14.82 -6.50
C MET A 158 7.38 16.15 -7.24
N LEU A 159 6.74 17.15 -6.65
CA LEU A 159 6.60 18.49 -7.25
C LEU A 159 7.97 19.13 -7.52
N SER A 160 8.90 19.00 -6.57
CA SER A 160 10.25 19.55 -6.68
C SER A 160 11.06 18.90 -7.79
N ARG A 161 11.03 17.58 -7.90
CA ARG A 161 11.88 16.80 -8.82
C ARG A 161 11.31 16.68 -10.22
N ILE A 162 10.03 16.33 -10.33
CA ILE A 162 9.36 16.09 -11.62
C ILE A 162 8.83 17.38 -12.22
N LYS A 163 8.41 18.34 -11.41
CA LYS A 163 7.77 19.60 -11.85
C LYS A 163 6.63 19.32 -12.83
N PRO A 164 5.63 18.51 -12.44
CA PRO A 164 4.60 18.07 -13.35
C PRO A 164 3.81 19.25 -13.93
N SER A 165 3.46 19.16 -15.21
CA SER A 165 2.62 20.16 -15.86
C SER A 165 1.17 20.07 -15.42
N LYS A 166 0.67 18.85 -15.17
CA LYS A 166 -0.66 18.55 -14.62
C LYS A 166 -0.62 17.28 -13.77
N ILE A 167 -1.54 17.17 -12.83
CA ILE A 167 -1.60 16.05 -11.89
C ILE A 167 -3.01 15.47 -11.91
N ILE A 168 -3.18 14.23 -12.34
CA ILE A 168 -4.42 13.49 -12.19
C ILE A 168 -4.44 12.91 -10.77
N CYS A 169 -5.39 13.33 -9.95
CA CYS A 169 -5.58 12.83 -8.59
C CYS A 169 -6.78 11.89 -8.52
N TYR A 170 -6.51 10.60 -8.33
CA TYR A 170 -7.53 9.59 -8.10
C TYR A 170 -7.98 9.62 -6.64
N GLY A 171 -9.22 10.03 -6.42
CA GLY A 171 -9.78 10.31 -5.11
C GLY A 171 -9.86 11.81 -4.80
N LYS A 172 -10.15 12.14 -3.52
CA LYS A 172 -10.26 13.53 -3.08
C LYS A 172 -8.85 14.09 -2.77
N PRO A 173 -8.37 15.14 -3.47
CA PRO A 173 -7.13 15.81 -3.11
C PRO A 173 -7.20 16.34 -1.68
N PHE A 174 -6.06 16.37 -0.99
CA PHE A 174 -5.92 17.10 0.27
C PHE A 174 -5.80 18.60 0.00
N ASP A 175 -6.28 19.41 0.92
CA ASP A 175 -6.33 20.87 0.74
C ASP A 175 -4.91 21.50 0.61
N GLU A 176 -3.88 20.82 1.13
CA GLU A 176 -2.49 21.26 1.05
C GLU A 176 -1.78 20.88 -0.25
N MET A 177 -2.38 20.05 -1.10
CA MET A 177 -1.79 19.66 -2.38
C MET A 177 -1.79 20.85 -3.33
N LYS A 178 -0.60 21.20 -3.86
CA LYS A 178 -0.38 22.30 -4.81
C LYS A 178 -0.21 21.74 -6.21
N GLY A 179 -0.43 22.58 -7.23
CA GLY A 179 -0.25 22.26 -8.65
C GLY A 179 -1.55 22.32 -9.42
N ASP A 180 -1.50 22.06 -10.72
CA ASP A 180 -2.67 21.95 -11.61
C ASP A 180 -3.26 20.53 -11.47
N ILE A 181 -4.24 20.38 -10.55
CA ILE A 181 -4.79 19.09 -10.13
C ILE A 181 -6.14 18.85 -10.77
N ILE A 182 -6.24 17.76 -11.53
CA ILE A 182 -7.49 17.24 -12.08
C ILE A 182 -7.97 16.12 -11.15
N LYS A 183 -9.04 16.38 -10.42
CA LYS A 183 -9.67 15.39 -9.54
C LYS A 183 -10.47 14.38 -10.35
N VAL A 184 -10.24 13.09 -10.11
CA VAL A 184 -11.08 12.00 -10.62
C VAL A 184 -11.71 11.25 -9.46
N ASP A 185 -13.06 11.20 -9.44
CA ASP A 185 -13.79 10.60 -8.34
C ASP A 185 -13.78 9.07 -8.45
N TYR A 186 -13.38 8.41 -7.35
CA TYR A 186 -13.39 6.95 -7.22
C TYR A 186 -14.77 6.34 -7.49
N ALA A 187 -15.84 6.96 -7.01
CA ALA A 187 -17.21 6.45 -7.15
C ALA A 187 -17.67 6.42 -8.62
N LYS A 188 -17.25 7.41 -9.42
CA LYS A 188 -17.59 7.48 -10.85
C LYS A 188 -16.90 6.41 -11.67
N THR A 189 -15.65 6.08 -11.33
CA THR A 189 -14.82 5.10 -12.07
C THR A 189 -15.25 3.65 -11.85
N ASN A 190 -15.85 3.33 -10.71
CA ASN A 190 -16.18 1.95 -10.36
C ASN A 190 -17.63 1.56 -10.59
N ASN A 191 -18.47 2.46 -11.18
CA ASN A 191 -19.90 2.19 -11.38
C ASN A 191 -20.52 1.47 -10.18
N LEU A 192 -20.25 1.98 -8.96
CA LEU A 192 -20.90 1.48 -7.76
C LEU A 192 -22.36 1.88 -7.83
N GLN A 193 -23.17 1.10 -8.55
CA GLN A 193 -24.59 1.04 -8.24
C GLN A 193 -24.68 0.76 -6.74
N LYS A 194 -25.50 1.55 -6.04
CA LYS A 194 -25.86 1.35 -4.64
C LYS A 194 -26.45 -0.05 -4.46
N SER A 195 -25.63 -1.06 -4.37
CA SER A 195 -26.03 -2.30 -3.73
C SER A 195 -25.80 -2.08 -2.24
N ASN A 196 -26.82 -2.32 -1.43
CA ASN A 196 -26.83 -2.25 0.03
C ASN A 196 -25.96 -3.33 0.69
N SER A 197 -24.79 -3.59 0.16
CA SER A 197 -23.78 -4.46 0.74
C SER A 197 -22.61 -3.58 1.21
N GLY A 198 -22.32 -3.66 2.50
CA GLY A 198 -21.40 -2.82 3.26
C GLY A 198 -20.16 -2.39 2.52
N LEU A 199 -19.85 -1.13 2.64
CA LEU A 199 -18.71 -0.46 2.09
C LEU A 199 -17.43 -1.08 2.66
N TYR A 200 -16.83 -2.04 1.96
CA TYR A 200 -15.47 -2.48 2.27
C TYR A 200 -14.51 -1.36 1.88
N ILE A 201 -14.19 -0.52 2.84
CA ILE A 201 -13.01 0.32 2.76
C ILE A 201 -11.82 -0.65 2.80
N LYS A 202 -11.27 -0.98 1.65
CA LYS A 202 -10.00 -1.68 1.58
C LYS A 202 -8.92 -0.77 2.17
N THR A 203 -8.65 -0.96 3.42
CA THR A 203 -7.43 -0.49 4.03
C THR A 203 -6.26 -1.24 3.41
N PHE A 204 -5.14 -0.59 3.30
CA PHE A 204 -3.88 -1.03 2.67
C PHE A 204 -3.29 -2.35 3.24
N TYR A 205 -3.93 -2.98 4.20
CA TYR A 205 -3.56 -4.25 4.83
C TYR A 205 -4.16 -5.50 4.15
N GLY A 206 -4.84 -5.36 3.01
CA GLY A 206 -5.63 -6.45 2.40
C GLY A 206 -4.85 -7.60 1.76
N TYR A 207 -3.53 -7.70 1.89
CA TYR A 207 -2.79 -8.81 1.26
C TYR A 207 -2.68 -10.07 2.13
N VAL A 208 -2.84 -9.96 3.43
CA VAL A 208 -2.69 -11.10 4.36
C VAL A 208 -4.01 -11.85 4.61
N GLU A 209 -5.16 -11.20 4.52
CA GLU A 209 -6.45 -11.84 4.85
C GLU A 209 -7.04 -12.74 3.75
N ARG A 210 -6.61 -12.62 2.49
CA ARG A 210 -7.23 -13.41 1.39
C ARG A 210 -6.72 -14.82 1.21
N THR A 211 -5.62 -15.20 1.83
CA THR A 211 -5.13 -16.58 1.81
C THR A 211 -5.86 -17.49 2.80
N LEU A 212 -6.59 -16.94 3.76
CA LEU A 212 -7.31 -17.71 4.79
C LEU A 212 -8.83 -17.81 4.57
N SER A 213 -9.42 -17.06 3.62
CA SER A 213 -10.87 -16.99 3.44
C SER A 213 -11.41 -17.78 2.23
N LYS A 214 -10.69 -18.74 1.67
CA LYS A 214 -11.25 -19.71 0.70
C LYS A 214 -11.17 -21.12 1.24
N LYS A 215 -12.04 -21.44 2.17
CA LYS A 215 -12.59 -22.79 2.37
C LYS A 215 -14.07 -22.65 2.66
N GLY A 216 -14.84 -22.67 1.60
CA GLY A 216 -16.26 -22.88 1.61
C GLY A 216 -16.57 -24.22 0.98
N GLY A 217 -17.26 -25.10 1.70
CA GLY A 217 -18.16 -26.11 1.20
C GLY A 217 -17.56 -27.29 0.46
N GLY A 218 -17.41 -28.39 1.15
CA GLY A 218 -17.26 -29.73 0.59
C GLY A 218 -17.27 -30.75 1.73
N SER A 219 -18.43 -31.36 1.99
CA SER A 219 -18.55 -32.53 2.85
C SER A 219 -17.74 -33.67 2.29
N ALA A 220 -16.80 -34.21 3.06
CA ALA A 220 -16.36 -35.60 2.95
C ALA A 220 -15.88 -36.06 4.33
N SER A 221 -16.56 -37.06 4.82
CA SER A 221 -16.22 -37.89 5.98
C SER A 221 -14.87 -38.56 5.79
N GLY A 222 -14.02 -38.49 6.79
CA GLY A 222 -12.76 -39.24 6.85
C GLY A 222 -12.10 -39.09 8.21
N GLN A 223 -12.11 -40.15 8.95
CA GLN A 223 -11.63 -40.31 10.32
C GLN A 223 -10.11 -40.09 10.45
N ASN A 224 -9.71 -39.41 11.51
CA ASN A 224 -8.82 -39.89 12.57
C ASN A 224 -7.36 -39.49 12.58
N SER A 225 -6.97 -38.85 13.57
CA SER A 225 -6.12 -39.27 14.70
C SER A 225 -5.53 -38.05 15.39
N GLY A 226 -5.78 -38.03 16.68
CA GLY A 226 -5.65 -36.91 17.58
C GLY A 226 -4.24 -36.45 17.86
N ASN A 227 -4.19 -35.17 18.05
CA ASN A 227 -3.45 -34.48 19.12
C ASN A 227 -4.39 -33.41 19.65
N PRO A 228 -4.57 -33.29 20.97
CA PRO A 228 -5.46 -32.28 21.51
C PRO A 228 -4.84 -30.91 21.28
N GLU A 229 -5.48 -30.07 20.44
CA GLU A 229 -5.26 -28.65 20.49
C GLU A 229 -5.68 -28.13 21.86
N PRO A 230 -4.89 -27.27 22.52
CA PRO A 230 -5.30 -26.63 23.75
C PRO A 230 -6.57 -25.81 23.51
N GLU A 231 -7.60 -26.04 24.27
CA GLU A 231 -8.85 -25.29 24.26
C GLU A 231 -8.56 -23.80 24.30
N GLN A 232 -8.85 -23.12 23.21
CA GLN A 232 -8.74 -21.68 23.12
C GLN A 232 -9.98 -21.07 23.79
N THR A 233 -9.89 -20.81 25.08
CA THR A 233 -11.00 -20.27 25.90
C THR A 233 -11.24 -18.78 25.63
N TRP A 234 -10.30 -18.08 24.96
CA TRP A 234 -10.42 -16.68 24.64
C TRP A 234 -10.82 -16.47 23.17
N ALA A 235 -11.99 -15.82 22.96
CA ALA A 235 -12.49 -15.45 21.65
C ALA A 235 -12.34 -13.92 21.46
N PRO A 236 -11.21 -13.44 20.90
CA PRO A 236 -10.94 -12.01 20.77
C PRO A 236 -11.86 -11.38 19.74
N LYS A 237 -12.22 -10.12 19.98
CA LYS A 237 -12.70 -9.25 18.91
C LYS A 237 -11.56 -8.99 17.93
N ASN A 238 -11.87 -8.68 16.66
CA ASN A 238 -10.87 -8.53 15.60
C ASN A 238 -9.67 -7.63 15.97
N GLU A 239 -9.91 -6.49 16.64
CA GLU A 239 -8.85 -5.58 17.09
C GLU A 239 -7.93 -6.18 18.16
N GLU A 240 -8.46 -7.02 19.05
CA GLU A 240 -7.68 -7.69 20.09
C GLU A 240 -6.88 -8.86 19.51
N ALA A 241 -7.45 -9.59 18.56
CA ALA A 241 -6.73 -10.64 17.83
C ALA A 241 -5.58 -10.03 17.02
N GLU A 242 -5.81 -8.93 16.34
CA GLU A 242 -4.79 -8.22 15.61
C GLU A 242 -3.65 -7.74 16.53
N ARG A 243 -3.98 -7.28 17.73
CA ARG A 243 -3.01 -6.76 18.71
C ARG A 243 -2.18 -7.87 19.36
N PHE A 244 -2.81 -8.97 19.78
CA PHE A 244 -2.19 -9.95 20.70
C PHE A 244 -1.84 -11.29 20.08
N LEU A 245 -2.25 -11.56 18.85
CA LEU A 245 -1.93 -12.79 18.12
C LEU A 245 -1.13 -12.47 16.85
N GLY A 246 -0.18 -13.33 16.49
CA GLY A 246 0.64 -13.13 15.30
C GLY A 246 1.59 -14.31 15.03
N LYS A 247 2.51 -14.13 14.09
CA LYS A 247 3.53 -15.14 13.79
C LYS A 247 4.58 -15.17 14.89
N PRO A 248 5.18 -16.33 15.20
CA PRO A 248 6.31 -16.41 16.12
C PRO A 248 7.41 -15.39 15.81
N GLY A 249 7.82 -14.63 16.82
CA GLY A 249 8.86 -13.60 16.69
C GLY A 249 8.43 -12.28 16.02
N GLU A 250 7.18 -12.16 15.58
CA GLU A 250 6.65 -10.95 14.93
C GLU A 250 6.67 -9.75 15.90
N ILE A 251 6.99 -8.57 15.34
CA ILE A 251 6.84 -7.29 16.05
C ILE A 251 5.75 -6.51 15.33
N LYS A 252 4.68 -6.17 16.03
CA LYS A 252 3.49 -5.51 15.49
C LYS A 252 3.40 -4.09 16.01
N GLU A 253 3.02 -3.18 15.13
CA GLU A 253 2.69 -1.81 15.48
C GLU A 253 1.18 -1.62 15.40
N THR A 254 0.58 -1.13 16.49
CA THR A 254 -0.85 -0.82 16.57
C THR A 254 -1.05 0.56 17.17
N PHE A 255 -2.24 1.10 17.01
CA PHE A 255 -2.62 2.38 17.60
C PHE A 255 -3.88 2.19 18.44
N ASP A 256 -3.96 2.89 19.57
CA ASP A 256 -5.17 2.86 20.36
C ASP A 256 -6.26 3.79 19.78
N LYS A 257 -7.42 3.80 20.42
CA LYS A 257 -8.56 4.65 20.04
C LYS A 257 -8.28 6.16 20.05
N ASN A 258 -7.20 6.57 20.74
CA ASN A 258 -6.75 7.97 20.81
C ASN A 258 -5.63 8.26 19.80
N GLY A 259 -5.21 7.24 19.00
CA GLY A 259 -4.09 7.35 18.07
C GLY A 259 -2.71 7.19 18.73
N GLU A 260 -2.64 6.71 19.99
CA GLU A 260 -1.38 6.49 20.69
C GLU A 260 -0.73 5.19 20.20
N ARG A 261 0.55 5.28 19.84
CA ARG A 261 1.35 4.21 19.26
C ARG A 261 1.66 3.11 20.26
N ARG A 262 1.58 1.84 19.81
CA ARG A 262 1.99 0.66 20.56
C ARG A 262 2.81 -0.27 19.68
N ILE A 263 3.81 -0.94 20.29
CA ILE A 263 4.58 -2.01 19.64
C ILE A 263 4.44 -3.27 20.46
N THR A 264 3.90 -4.34 19.85
CA THR A 264 3.67 -5.63 20.49
C THR A 264 4.64 -6.65 19.93
N LYS A 265 5.36 -7.37 20.81
CA LYS A 265 6.21 -8.51 20.47
C LYS A 265 5.44 -9.82 20.66
N ILE A 266 5.42 -10.64 19.61
CA ILE A 266 4.82 -11.97 19.61
C ILE A 266 5.90 -13.00 19.99
N GLY A 267 5.56 -13.88 20.90
CA GLY A 267 6.41 -15.00 21.31
C GLY A 267 6.35 -16.18 20.35
N GLU A 268 7.14 -17.22 20.62
CA GLU A 268 7.26 -18.42 19.78
C GLU A 268 5.93 -19.21 19.65
N ASN A 269 5.01 -19.02 20.57
CA ASN A 269 3.69 -19.66 20.58
C ASN A 269 2.61 -18.85 19.82
N GLY A 270 2.99 -17.80 19.08
CA GLY A 270 2.05 -16.96 18.34
C GLY A 270 1.23 -15.99 19.20
N LYS A 271 1.50 -15.90 20.50
CA LYS A 271 0.84 -15.00 21.44
C LYS A 271 1.77 -13.87 21.85
N ALA A 272 1.21 -12.68 22.08
CA ALA A 272 1.99 -11.53 22.55
C ALA A 272 2.65 -11.80 23.91
N VAL A 273 3.89 -11.40 24.06
CA VAL A 273 4.65 -11.56 25.30
C VAL A 273 5.03 -10.23 25.94
N LYS A 274 5.09 -9.17 25.14
CA LYS A 274 5.48 -7.84 25.59
C LYS A 274 4.85 -6.77 24.70
N GLU A 275 4.48 -5.63 25.30
CA GLU A 275 3.98 -4.48 24.56
C GLU A 275 4.62 -3.19 25.08
N ARG A 276 5.03 -2.29 24.17
CA ARG A 276 5.52 -0.95 24.45
C ARG A 276 4.49 0.09 24.06
N HIS A 277 4.16 0.97 24.99
CA HIS A 277 3.29 2.12 24.79
C HIS A 277 4.12 3.39 24.65
N TYR A 278 3.78 4.21 23.65
CA TYR A 278 4.39 5.52 23.43
C TYR A 278 3.45 6.63 23.91
N SER A 279 2.97 6.46 25.13
CA SER A 279 2.17 7.47 25.81
C SER A 279 2.40 7.38 27.34
N ASP A 280 2.08 8.43 28.06
CA ASP A 280 2.04 8.43 29.51
C ASP A 280 0.61 8.30 30.06
N HIS A 281 -0.37 8.11 29.18
CA HIS A 281 -1.81 8.08 29.46
C HIS A 281 -2.28 9.27 30.30
N LYS A 282 -1.61 10.44 30.18
CA LYS A 282 -1.81 11.64 31.02
C LYS A 282 -1.54 11.38 32.50
N LYS A 283 -0.70 10.39 32.81
CA LYS A 283 -0.30 9.97 34.16
C LYS A 283 1.23 10.00 34.29
N GLY A 284 1.87 11.06 33.82
CA GLY A 284 3.34 11.17 33.72
C GLY A 284 4.11 10.94 35.03
N HIS A 285 3.42 10.99 36.20
CA HIS A 285 4.00 10.62 37.49
C HIS A 285 4.01 9.11 37.76
N LYS A 286 3.24 8.30 36.99
CA LYS A 286 3.14 6.84 37.13
C LYS A 286 3.70 6.08 35.93
N HIS A 287 3.72 6.71 34.76
CA HIS A 287 4.14 6.08 33.49
C HIS A 287 5.20 6.93 32.83
N SER A 288 6.32 6.33 32.41
CA SER A 288 7.25 6.99 31.50
C SER A 288 6.69 6.94 30.08
N ASN A 289 7.20 7.79 29.20
CA ASN A 289 6.93 7.73 27.76
C ASN A 289 8.27 7.55 27.02
N PRO A 290 8.53 6.37 26.45
CA PRO A 290 7.70 5.14 26.46
C PRO A 290 7.78 4.36 27.77
N HIS A 291 6.86 3.37 27.92
CA HIS A 291 6.91 2.34 28.96
C HIS A 291 6.49 0.98 28.39
N ASP A 292 6.92 -0.12 29.01
CA ASP A 292 6.62 -1.46 28.57
C ASP A 292 5.65 -2.17 29.52
N HIS A 293 4.93 -3.17 29.00
CA HIS A 293 4.16 -4.16 29.74
C HIS A 293 4.57 -5.55 29.31
N ASN A 294 4.75 -6.47 30.25
CA ASN A 294 4.75 -7.90 29.95
C ASN A 294 3.30 -8.38 29.81
N ILE A 295 3.06 -9.37 28.97
CA ILE A 295 1.73 -9.93 28.75
C ILE A 295 1.68 -11.34 29.28
N ASP A 296 0.77 -11.55 30.24
CA ASP A 296 0.51 -12.86 30.87
C ASP A 296 -0.76 -13.47 30.27
N TRP A 297 -0.71 -14.76 29.98
CA TRP A 297 -1.79 -15.57 29.42
C TRP A 297 -2.28 -16.67 30.35
N SER A 298 -1.90 -16.65 31.63
CA SER A 298 -2.23 -17.70 32.60
C SER A 298 -3.73 -17.93 32.75
N ASN A 299 -4.55 -16.89 32.52
CA ASN A 299 -6.02 -16.97 32.64
C ASN A 299 -6.70 -17.17 31.26
N GLY A 300 -5.97 -17.63 30.25
CA GLY A 300 -6.51 -17.85 28.89
C GLY A 300 -6.78 -16.62 28.06
N HIS A 301 -6.55 -15.40 28.56
CA HIS A 301 -6.65 -14.13 27.86
C HIS A 301 -5.45 -13.22 28.15
N PRO A 302 -5.14 -12.21 27.29
CA PRO A 302 -3.97 -11.35 27.48
C PRO A 302 -4.18 -10.37 28.65
N ASN A 303 -3.29 -10.42 29.64
CA ASN A 303 -3.26 -9.49 30.78
C ASN A 303 -1.96 -8.69 30.74
N LEU A 304 -2.05 -7.36 30.71
CA LEU A 304 -0.89 -6.50 30.78
C LEU A 304 -0.43 -6.35 32.23
N SER A 305 0.87 -6.54 32.46
CA SER A 305 1.49 -6.28 33.77
C SER A 305 1.44 -4.78 34.15
N SER A 306 1.83 -4.46 35.38
CA SER A 306 2.15 -3.09 35.75
C SER A 306 3.21 -2.49 34.80
N PRO A 307 3.20 -1.16 34.54
CA PRO A 307 4.13 -0.54 33.61
C PRO A 307 5.58 -0.66 34.09
N ILE A 308 6.46 -1.01 33.15
CA ILE A 308 7.91 -0.98 33.33
C ILE A 308 8.38 0.36 32.80
N ASN A 309 8.68 1.28 33.70
CA ASN A 309 9.10 2.64 33.36
C ASN A 309 10.60 2.72 33.03
N TYR A 310 10.98 3.65 32.17
CA TYR A 310 12.36 3.93 31.81
C TYR A 310 12.80 5.28 32.35
N SER A 311 14.04 5.38 32.86
CA SER A 311 14.68 6.66 33.12
C SER A 311 15.00 7.36 31.80
N LYS A 312 15.06 8.70 31.81
CA LYS A 312 15.37 9.50 30.61
C LYS A 312 16.68 9.09 29.94
N ASP A 313 17.64 8.58 30.70
CA ASP A 313 18.96 8.17 30.20
C ASP A 313 18.99 6.80 29.53
N ASN A 314 17.95 5.98 29.69
CA ASN A 314 17.87 4.60 29.18
C ASN A 314 16.89 4.40 28.01
N ILE A 315 16.17 5.44 27.59
CA ILE A 315 15.15 5.34 26.54
C ILE A 315 15.76 4.96 25.17
N ASN A 316 16.99 5.43 24.90
CA ASN A 316 17.64 5.23 23.60
C ASN A 316 18.42 3.92 23.46
N GLN A 317 18.61 3.13 24.51
CA GLN A 317 19.49 1.97 24.50
C GLN A 317 18.79 0.62 24.24
N ARG A 318 17.46 0.55 24.23
CA ARG A 318 16.74 -0.72 24.02
C ARG A 318 15.95 -0.69 22.71
N ARG A 319 16.64 -1.11 21.63
CA ARG A 319 15.95 -1.54 20.39
C ARG A 319 15.17 -2.83 20.66
N TYR A 320 13.98 -2.93 20.11
CA TYR A 320 13.24 -4.19 20.04
C TYR A 320 13.93 -5.15 19.10
#